data_50f1ee80915027fb739884ce4f2adf02
#
_entry.id   50f1ee80915027fb739884ce4f2adf02
#
_cell.length_a   1.000
_cell.length_b   1.000
_cell.length_c   1.000
_cell.angle_alpha   90.00
_cell.angle_beta   90.00
_cell.angle_gamma   90.00
#
_symmetry.space_group_name_H-M   'P 1'
#
loop_
_entity.id
_entity.type
_entity.pdbx_description
1 polymer ?
#
loop_
_entity_poly.entity_id
_entity_poly.type
_entity_poly.pdbx_seq_one_letter_code
_entity_poly.pdbx_strand_id
1 'polypeptide(L)'
;MLTNAKFCIVLGKDKDNPLIFLYFCSEAYFCIKKSTGRSIHYPIMRIALLQYPIAWADKETNLRLAEQRIAALAGKADVAVLPEMFATGFCTDHPELAETMDGDIVRRLQAVADKTDVAVVSSFICLPNNRYPISDVQAKLVNRGFMIKPNAPIEIQDKRHLYAHGGEDLFFRPAEKRCIFEYQGVKILLLVCYDLRFPVWARNQSGSDYDIILVVANWPDIRIQYWDALIAARATENQCYIAAVNCVGDDGMGLHYNGHSVAYDTRLQPIVSFADDEEGTKIADFDIAKLHHFREVLPLWKDVDHFELKK
;
A
#
# COMPACT_ATOMS: atom_id res chain seq x y z
N MET A 1 28.26 18.82 28.22
CA MET A 1 28.19 17.66 29.10
C MET A 1 26.85 17.68 29.83
N LEU A 2 25.88 16.98 29.33
CA LEU A 2 24.59 16.77 30.02
C LEU A 2 24.39 15.25 30.14
N THR A 3 24.42 14.83 31.37
CA THR A 3 24.42 13.46 31.85
C THR A 3 23.09 12.79 31.58
N ASN A 4 23.15 11.54 31.14
CA ASN A 4 22.05 10.57 30.98
C ASN A 4 21.22 10.46 32.26
N ALA A 5 20.05 11.04 32.29
CA ALA A 5 19.08 10.79 33.34
C ALA A 5 18.21 9.58 32.97
N LYS A 6 18.46 8.44 33.60
CA LYS A 6 17.55 7.29 33.60
C LYS A 6 16.43 7.59 34.59
N PHE A 7 15.21 7.75 34.13
CA PHE A 7 14.06 7.79 35.03
C PHE A 7 13.39 6.44 35.09
N CYS A 8 13.32 5.90 36.29
CA CYS A 8 12.53 4.72 36.63
C CYS A 8 11.15 5.21 37.11
N ILE A 9 10.07 4.83 36.50
CA ILE A 9 8.72 5.11 36.99
C ILE A 9 8.29 3.91 37.84
N VAL A 10 8.13 4.15 39.14
CA VAL A 10 7.50 3.19 40.05
C VAL A 10 5.99 3.45 40.02
N LEU A 11 5.21 2.49 39.54
CA LEU A 11 3.75 2.55 39.59
C LEU A 11 3.30 2.24 41.02
N GLY A 12 2.82 3.25 41.73
CA GLY A 12 2.07 3.08 42.98
C GLY A 12 0.67 2.50 42.66
N LYS A 13 0.31 1.41 43.34
CA LYS A 13 -1.06 0.89 43.31
C LYS A 13 -1.92 1.75 44.23
N ASP A 14 -2.70 2.65 43.66
CA ASP A 14 -3.85 3.22 44.36
C ASP A 14 -5.13 2.81 43.61
N LYS A 15 -6.12 2.34 44.33
CA LYS A 15 -7.27 1.63 43.78
C LYS A 15 -8.29 2.53 43.11
N ASP A 16 -8.21 3.84 43.25
CA ASP A 16 -9.33 4.73 42.94
C ASP A 16 -9.00 5.89 41.99
N ASN A 17 -7.75 6.05 41.49
CA ASN A 17 -7.47 7.09 40.50
C ASN A 17 -6.13 6.88 39.73
N PRO A 18 -6.10 6.35 38.51
CA PRO A 18 -4.87 6.29 37.72
C PRO A 18 -4.64 7.58 36.96
N LEU A 19 -3.88 8.50 37.52
CA LEU A 19 -3.30 9.60 36.77
C LEU A 19 -2.10 9.08 35.98
N ILE A 20 -2.24 8.95 34.67
CA ILE A 20 -1.14 8.57 33.78
C ILE A 20 -0.47 9.85 33.29
N PHE A 21 0.75 10.12 33.79
CA PHE A 21 1.64 11.11 33.20
C PHE A 21 2.47 10.45 32.10
N LEU A 22 2.24 10.85 30.85
CA LEU A 22 3.06 10.46 29.70
C LEU A 22 4.29 11.38 29.63
N TYR A 23 5.46 10.89 30.03
CA TYR A 23 6.74 11.47 29.65
C TYR A 23 7.29 10.75 28.42
N PHE A 24 7.57 11.50 27.37
CA PHE A 24 8.28 11.02 26.20
C PHE A 24 9.74 10.80 26.55
N CYS A 25 10.18 9.55 26.52
CA CYS A 25 11.59 9.20 26.54
C CYS A 25 11.92 8.41 25.29
N SER A 26 12.85 8.89 24.51
CA SER A 26 13.45 8.16 23.41
C SER A 26 14.24 6.98 24.01
N GLU A 27 13.94 5.76 23.56
CA GLU A 27 14.60 4.52 23.96
C GLU A 27 14.25 3.98 25.37
N ALA A 28 13.07 3.39 25.50
CA ALA A 28 12.83 2.42 26.56
C ALA A 28 12.05 1.22 26.01
N TYR A 29 12.72 0.09 25.89
CA TYR A 29 12.08 -1.21 25.70
C TYR A 29 11.33 -1.58 26.98
N PHE A 30 10.01 -1.54 26.97
CA PHE A 30 9.20 -2.07 28.06
C PHE A 30 8.80 -3.52 27.75
N CYS A 31 9.34 -4.44 28.53
CA CYS A 31 8.88 -5.81 28.56
C CYS A 31 7.71 -5.91 29.55
N ILE A 32 6.47 -5.86 29.05
CA ILE A 32 5.28 -6.17 29.86
C ILE A 32 4.98 -7.66 29.69
N LYS A 33 5.26 -8.46 30.72
CA LYS A 33 4.78 -9.84 30.80
C LYS A 33 3.25 -9.82 30.96
N LYS A 34 2.49 -10.14 29.90
CA LYS A 34 1.09 -10.54 30.07
C LYS A 34 1.00 -11.94 30.69
N SER A 35 0.09 -12.10 31.64
CA SER A 35 -0.17 -13.30 32.42
C SER A 35 -0.97 -14.40 31.69
N THR A 36 -0.90 -14.46 30.36
CA THR A 36 -1.50 -15.55 29.57
C THR A 36 -0.44 -16.10 28.61
N GLY A 37 0.06 -17.27 28.94
CA GLY A 37 1.25 -17.92 28.39
C GLY A 37 1.21 -18.34 26.91
N ARG A 38 0.78 -17.49 26.00
CA ARG A 38 1.04 -17.60 24.56
C ARG A 38 1.62 -16.28 24.08
N SER A 39 2.91 -16.27 23.76
CA SER A 39 3.51 -15.21 22.98
C SER A 39 2.94 -15.32 21.56
N ILE A 40 2.04 -14.43 21.20
CA ILE A 40 1.66 -14.27 19.79
C ILE A 40 2.89 -13.66 19.11
N HIS A 41 3.55 -14.44 18.28
CA HIS A 41 4.69 -13.98 17.49
C HIS A 41 4.10 -13.34 16.24
N TYR A 42 4.03 -12.01 16.20
CA TYR A 42 3.65 -11.28 14.99
C TYR A 42 4.85 -11.22 14.05
N PRO A 43 4.65 -11.40 12.74
CA PRO A 43 5.73 -11.38 11.78
C PRO A 43 6.29 -9.96 11.57
N ILE A 44 7.57 -9.89 11.19
CA ILE A 44 8.10 -8.74 10.46
C ILE A 44 7.75 -8.98 9.01
N MET A 45 7.02 -8.07 8.37
CA MET A 45 6.71 -8.14 6.94
C MET A 45 7.67 -7.24 6.16
N ARG A 46 8.43 -7.84 5.24
CA ARG A 46 9.40 -7.15 4.40
C ARG A 46 8.73 -6.76 3.07
N ILE A 47 8.53 -5.48 2.86
CA ILE A 47 7.88 -4.95 1.66
C ILE A 47 8.91 -4.23 0.80
N ALA A 48 9.09 -4.68 -0.43
CA ALA A 48 9.92 -4.03 -1.43
C ALA A 48 9.09 -3.00 -2.20
N LEU A 49 9.55 -1.75 -2.19
CA LEU A 49 9.04 -0.66 -2.99
C LEU A 49 9.87 -0.58 -4.28
N LEU A 50 9.23 -0.73 -5.43
CA LEU A 50 9.88 -0.73 -6.74
C LEU A 50 9.52 0.57 -7.48
N GLN A 51 10.43 1.54 -7.46
CA GLN A 51 10.31 2.80 -8.18
C GLN A 51 11.13 2.75 -9.47
N TYR A 52 10.46 2.83 -10.61
CA TYR A 52 11.12 2.74 -11.92
C TYR A 52 10.27 3.40 -13.02
N PRO A 53 10.89 3.75 -14.17
CA PRO A 53 10.15 4.26 -15.32
C PRO A 53 9.31 3.16 -15.97
N ILE A 54 8.09 3.52 -16.39
CA ILE A 54 7.19 2.62 -17.10
C ILE A 54 7.26 2.99 -18.59
N ALA A 55 7.61 2.04 -19.45
CA ALA A 55 7.58 2.21 -20.88
C ALA A 55 6.12 2.39 -21.35
N TRP A 56 5.80 3.56 -21.92
CA TRP A 56 4.44 3.92 -22.32
C TRP A 56 3.87 2.94 -23.34
N ALA A 57 2.72 2.35 -23.01
CA ALA A 57 1.98 1.37 -23.81
C ALA A 57 2.77 0.11 -24.24
N ASP A 58 3.94 -0.16 -23.67
CA ASP A 58 4.79 -1.31 -24.02
C ASP A 58 4.72 -2.39 -22.93
N LYS A 59 3.67 -3.23 -23.02
CA LYS A 59 3.42 -4.30 -22.06
C LYS A 59 4.58 -5.29 -21.94
N GLU A 60 5.18 -5.67 -23.07
CA GLU A 60 6.21 -6.72 -23.04
C GLU A 60 7.47 -6.26 -22.33
N THR A 61 7.92 -5.04 -22.62
CA THR A 61 9.06 -4.44 -21.94
C THR A 61 8.78 -4.31 -20.43
N ASN A 62 7.61 -3.79 -20.05
CA ASN A 62 7.25 -3.57 -18.66
C ASN A 62 7.12 -4.90 -17.88
N LEU A 63 6.49 -5.91 -18.47
CA LEU A 63 6.37 -7.23 -17.84
C LEU A 63 7.75 -7.88 -17.62
N ARG A 64 8.61 -7.86 -18.62
CA ARG A 64 9.97 -8.40 -18.50
C ARG A 64 10.77 -7.69 -17.39
N LEU A 65 10.68 -6.37 -17.31
CA LEU A 65 11.36 -5.60 -16.26
C LEU A 65 10.79 -5.91 -14.88
N ALA A 66 9.47 -6.02 -14.74
CA ALA A 66 8.82 -6.39 -13.50
C ALA A 66 9.26 -7.79 -13.03
N GLU A 67 9.24 -8.79 -13.92
CA GLU A 67 9.69 -10.15 -13.61
C GLU A 67 11.16 -10.19 -13.13
N GLN A 68 12.04 -9.46 -13.80
CA GLN A 68 13.46 -9.38 -13.40
C GLN A 68 13.64 -8.76 -12.02
N ARG A 69 12.92 -7.67 -11.72
CA ARG A 69 12.97 -6.98 -10.43
C ARG A 69 12.42 -7.85 -9.30
N ILE A 70 11.27 -8.52 -9.53
CA ILE A 70 10.67 -9.43 -8.56
C ILE A 70 11.59 -10.63 -8.33
N ALA A 71 12.18 -11.20 -9.38
CA ALA A 71 13.11 -12.32 -9.25
C ALA A 71 14.32 -12.01 -8.37
N ALA A 72 14.80 -10.76 -8.38
CA ALA A 72 15.91 -10.32 -7.54
C ALA A 72 15.56 -10.20 -6.04
N LEU A 73 14.27 -10.33 -5.67
CA LEU A 73 13.75 -10.23 -4.31
C LEU A 73 13.63 -11.58 -3.59
N ALA A 74 13.84 -12.69 -4.29
CA ALA A 74 13.75 -14.02 -3.71
C ALA A 74 14.58 -14.13 -2.40
N GLY A 75 13.94 -14.53 -1.30
CA GLY A 75 14.51 -14.61 0.04
C GLY A 75 14.80 -13.26 0.74
N LYS A 76 14.55 -12.12 0.08
CA LYS A 76 14.83 -10.78 0.63
C LYS A 76 13.57 -10.04 1.05
N ALA A 77 12.45 -10.22 0.35
CA ALA A 77 11.20 -9.57 0.62
C ALA A 77 10.04 -10.56 0.61
N ASP A 78 8.96 -10.23 1.30
CA ASP A 78 7.74 -11.02 1.35
C ASP A 78 6.71 -10.49 0.33
N VAL A 79 6.74 -9.17 0.06
CA VAL A 79 5.84 -8.49 -0.89
C VAL A 79 6.64 -7.54 -1.77
N ALA A 80 6.39 -7.57 -3.07
CA ALA A 80 6.87 -6.61 -4.07
C ALA A 80 5.70 -5.68 -4.46
N VAL A 81 5.89 -4.36 -4.32
CA VAL A 81 4.90 -3.35 -4.72
C VAL A 81 5.42 -2.59 -5.92
N LEU A 82 4.66 -2.66 -7.03
CA LEU A 82 4.96 -1.97 -8.28
C LEU A 82 4.04 -0.74 -8.42
N PRO A 83 4.36 0.24 -9.30
CA PRO A 83 3.49 1.37 -9.57
C PRO A 83 2.11 0.96 -10.13
N GLU A 84 1.14 1.88 -10.11
CA GLU A 84 -0.17 1.74 -10.78
C GLU A 84 0.02 1.46 -12.27
N MET A 85 -0.84 0.62 -12.86
CA MET A 85 -0.80 0.28 -14.30
C MET A 85 0.63 -0.03 -14.79
N PHE A 86 1.38 -0.77 -13.98
CA PHE A 86 2.80 -1.05 -14.17
C PHE A 86 3.16 -1.61 -15.55
N ALA A 87 2.18 -2.27 -16.21
CA ALA A 87 2.39 -2.92 -17.49
C ALA A 87 2.25 -1.96 -18.69
N THR A 88 1.59 -0.80 -18.52
CA THR A 88 1.22 0.08 -19.63
C THR A 88 1.55 1.55 -19.41
N GLY A 89 1.69 1.98 -18.15
CA GLY A 89 1.53 3.37 -17.75
C GLY A 89 0.05 3.77 -17.71
N PHE A 90 -0.23 5.02 -17.36
CA PHE A 90 -1.61 5.52 -17.21
C PHE A 90 -2.29 5.80 -18.58
N CYS A 91 -2.32 4.77 -19.44
CA CYS A 91 -2.90 4.79 -20.78
C CYS A 91 -4.41 4.58 -20.74
N THR A 92 -5.17 5.52 -20.22
CA THR A 92 -6.63 5.35 -19.97
C THR A 92 -7.47 5.34 -21.25
N ASP A 93 -6.98 5.89 -22.34
CA ASP A 93 -7.62 5.97 -23.65
C ASP A 93 -7.20 4.83 -24.62
N HIS A 94 -6.52 3.80 -24.08
CA HIS A 94 -6.03 2.64 -24.83
C HIS A 94 -6.72 1.35 -24.39
N PRO A 95 -8.02 1.15 -24.67
CA PRO A 95 -8.77 -0.04 -24.22
C PRO A 95 -8.22 -1.36 -24.80
N GLU A 96 -7.49 -1.32 -25.91
CA GLU A 96 -6.84 -2.48 -26.52
C GLU A 96 -5.68 -3.05 -25.68
N LEU A 97 -5.16 -2.28 -24.72
CA LEU A 97 -4.14 -2.74 -23.78
C LEU A 97 -4.73 -3.55 -22.61
N ALA A 98 -6.06 -3.55 -22.47
CA ALA A 98 -6.73 -4.26 -21.39
C ALA A 98 -6.55 -5.78 -21.51
N GLU A 99 -6.38 -6.42 -20.37
CA GLU A 99 -6.36 -7.88 -20.25
C GLU A 99 -7.42 -8.37 -19.26
N THR A 100 -7.77 -9.63 -19.39
CA THR A 100 -8.62 -10.34 -18.41
C THR A 100 -7.76 -10.92 -17.28
N MET A 101 -8.40 -11.46 -16.25
CA MET A 101 -7.70 -12.09 -15.10
C MET A 101 -6.95 -13.39 -15.47
N ASP A 102 -7.17 -13.93 -16.66
CA ASP A 102 -6.46 -15.09 -17.21
C ASP A 102 -5.47 -14.70 -18.32
N GLY A 103 -5.20 -13.40 -18.47
CA GLY A 103 -4.26 -12.84 -19.42
C GLY A 103 -2.78 -13.01 -19.04
N ASP A 104 -1.91 -12.53 -19.91
CA ASP A 104 -0.46 -12.66 -19.76
C ASP A 104 0.09 -11.96 -18.52
N ILE A 105 -0.45 -10.79 -18.18
CA ILE A 105 -0.05 -10.03 -16.99
C ILE A 105 -0.16 -10.91 -15.75
N VAL A 106 -1.35 -11.45 -15.52
CA VAL A 106 -1.63 -12.24 -14.31
C VAL A 106 -0.85 -13.55 -14.32
N ARG A 107 -0.83 -14.26 -15.46
CA ARG A 107 -0.14 -15.56 -15.59
C ARG A 107 1.36 -15.43 -15.34
N ARG A 108 2.02 -14.43 -15.90
CA ARG A 108 3.46 -14.21 -15.75
C ARG A 108 3.82 -13.75 -14.34
N LEU A 109 3.03 -12.85 -13.75
CA LEU A 109 3.25 -12.44 -12.36
C LEU A 109 3.01 -13.59 -11.38
N GLN A 110 2.01 -14.46 -11.62
CA GLN A 110 1.80 -15.64 -10.78
C GLN A 110 3.00 -16.59 -10.87
N ALA A 111 3.51 -16.83 -12.07
CA ALA A 111 4.66 -17.71 -12.26
C ALA A 111 5.93 -17.19 -11.54
N VAL A 112 6.19 -15.88 -11.56
CA VAL A 112 7.33 -15.32 -10.84
C VAL A 112 7.09 -15.30 -9.33
N ALA A 113 5.87 -15.02 -8.85
CA ALA A 113 5.51 -15.07 -7.44
C ALA A 113 5.71 -16.49 -6.87
N ASP A 114 5.21 -17.51 -7.56
CA ASP A 114 5.35 -18.91 -7.17
C ASP A 114 6.82 -19.36 -7.10
N LYS A 115 7.63 -18.89 -8.07
CA LYS A 115 9.05 -19.23 -8.14
C LYS A 115 9.90 -18.56 -7.06
N THR A 116 9.53 -17.34 -6.65
CA THR A 116 10.35 -16.51 -5.74
C THR A 116 9.87 -16.53 -4.30
N ASP A 117 8.66 -17.04 -4.05
CA ASP A 117 7.93 -16.93 -2.77
C ASP A 117 7.71 -15.47 -2.35
N VAL A 118 7.50 -14.57 -3.33
CA VAL A 118 7.25 -13.13 -3.13
C VAL A 118 5.87 -12.79 -3.67
N ALA A 119 4.99 -12.24 -2.82
CA ALA A 119 3.70 -11.72 -3.28
C ALA A 119 3.88 -10.44 -4.09
N VAL A 120 3.02 -10.19 -5.07
CA VAL A 120 3.10 -9.03 -5.97
C VAL A 120 1.84 -8.18 -5.86
N VAL A 121 2.02 -6.87 -5.64
CA VAL A 121 0.92 -5.90 -5.54
C VAL A 121 1.13 -4.78 -6.57
N SER A 122 0.08 -4.50 -7.34
CA SER A 122 0.03 -3.40 -8.31
C SER A 122 -1.39 -3.20 -8.83
N SER A 123 -1.54 -2.54 -9.98
CA SER A 123 -2.78 -2.51 -10.76
C SER A 123 -2.52 -2.62 -12.26
N PHE A 124 -3.57 -2.92 -13.03
CA PHE A 124 -3.54 -2.94 -14.48
C PHE A 124 -4.91 -2.62 -15.10
N ILE A 125 -4.92 -2.30 -16.40
CA ILE A 125 -6.15 -2.10 -17.17
C ILE A 125 -6.80 -3.46 -17.37
N CYS A 126 -7.94 -3.71 -16.68
CA CYS A 126 -8.59 -5.00 -16.69
C CYS A 126 -9.97 -4.95 -17.36
N LEU A 127 -10.22 -5.94 -18.21
CA LEU A 127 -11.54 -6.28 -18.72
C LEU A 127 -12.18 -7.28 -17.74
N PRO A 128 -13.16 -6.85 -16.92
CA PRO A 128 -13.61 -7.67 -15.79
C PRO A 128 -14.43 -8.90 -16.15
N ASN A 129 -14.92 -9.02 -17.39
CA ASN A 129 -15.74 -10.14 -17.84
C ASN A 129 -15.28 -10.59 -19.24
N ASN A 130 -14.93 -11.87 -19.39
CA ASN A 130 -14.57 -12.49 -20.66
C ASN A 130 -15.72 -12.56 -21.70
N ARG A 131 -16.90 -12.01 -21.38
CA ARG A 131 -18.13 -12.20 -22.16
C ARG A 131 -18.45 -11.08 -23.14
N TYR A 132 -17.73 -9.95 -23.07
CA TYR A 132 -18.02 -8.79 -23.92
C TYR A 132 -16.85 -8.48 -24.84
N PRO A 133 -17.08 -8.29 -26.14
CA PRO A 133 -16.06 -7.75 -27.03
C PRO A 133 -15.67 -6.34 -26.55
N ILE A 134 -14.40 -5.99 -26.68
CA ILE A 134 -13.83 -4.67 -26.29
C ILE A 134 -14.60 -3.51 -26.96
N SER A 135 -15.29 -3.78 -28.06
CA SER A 135 -16.16 -2.84 -28.78
C SER A 135 -17.50 -2.54 -28.10
N ASP A 136 -17.87 -3.27 -27.02
CA ASP A 136 -19.12 -2.98 -26.32
C ASP A 136 -18.92 -1.83 -25.33
N VAL A 137 -19.46 -0.67 -25.67
CA VAL A 137 -19.41 0.58 -24.90
C VAL A 137 -19.99 0.44 -23.47
N GLN A 138 -20.78 -0.62 -23.22
CA GLN A 138 -21.32 -0.93 -21.89
C GLN A 138 -20.37 -1.74 -20.99
N ALA A 139 -19.35 -2.37 -21.58
CA ALA A 139 -18.33 -3.11 -20.81
C ALA A 139 -17.21 -2.16 -20.38
N LYS A 140 -17.45 -1.33 -19.38
CA LYS A 140 -16.41 -0.43 -18.86
C LYS A 140 -15.28 -1.26 -18.22
N LEU A 141 -14.06 -0.85 -18.55
CA LEU A 141 -12.82 -1.34 -17.94
C LEU A 141 -12.78 -1.04 -16.45
N VAL A 142 -11.86 -1.66 -15.76
CA VAL A 142 -11.51 -1.32 -14.38
C VAL A 142 -10.01 -1.14 -14.25
N ASN A 143 -9.58 -0.21 -13.44
CA ASN A 143 -8.21 -0.11 -12.96
C ASN A 143 -8.11 -1.09 -11.79
N ARG A 144 -7.70 -2.33 -12.10
CA ARG A 144 -7.74 -3.45 -11.17
C ARG A 144 -6.48 -3.53 -10.35
N GLY A 145 -6.58 -3.11 -9.09
CA GLY A 145 -5.60 -3.44 -8.09
C GLY A 145 -5.66 -4.92 -7.71
N PHE A 146 -4.53 -5.52 -7.44
CA PHE A 146 -4.41 -6.93 -7.13
C PHE A 146 -3.33 -7.21 -6.10
N MET A 147 -3.48 -8.35 -5.43
CA MET A 147 -2.42 -9.04 -4.71
C MET A 147 -2.33 -10.46 -5.22
N ILE A 148 -1.25 -10.77 -5.94
CA ILE A 148 -0.91 -12.12 -6.40
C ILE A 148 0.01 -12.73 -5.35
N LYS A 149 -0.47 -13.78 -4.68
CA LYS A 149 0.26 -14.49 -3.63
C LYS A 149 0.85 -15.79 -4.19
N PRO A 150 2.01 -16.25 -3.72
CA PRO A 150 2.57 -17.54 -4.13
C PRO A 150 1.58 -18.67 -3.85
N ASN A 151 1.31 -19.49 -4.88
CA ASN A 151 0.47 -20.70 -4.79
C ASN A 151 -0.91 -20.48 -4.12
N ALA A 152 -1.51 -19.30 -4.24
CA ALA A 152 -2.76 -18.95 -3.58
C ALA A 152 -3.70 -18.17 -4.51
N PRO A 153 -5.00 -18.08 -4.19
CA PRO A 153 -5.95 -17.26 -4.94
C PRO A 153 -5.55 -15.78 -4.93
N ILE A 154 -5.78 -15.13 -6.07
CA ILE A 154 -5.52 -13.70 -6.26
C ILE A 154 -6.61 -12.91 -5.55
N GLU A 155 -6.22 -11.90 -4.79
CA GLU A 155 -7.12 -10.91 -4.22
C GLU A 155 -7.13 -9.66 -5.08
N ILE A 156 -8.30 -9.04 -5.22
CA ILE A 156 -8.51 -7.89 -6.09
C ILE A 156 -9.18 -6.73 -5.36
N GLN A 157 -8.78 -5.51 -5.71
CA GLN A 157 -9.41 -4.25 -5.30
C GLN A 157 -9.39 -3.29 -6.48
N ASP A 158 -10.51 -3.14 -7.15
CA ASP A 158 -10.60 -2.16 -8.22
C ASP A 158 -10.56 -0.74 -7.64
N LYS A 159 -9.99 0.21 -8.39
CA LYS A 159 -9.92 1.62 -8.01
C LYS A 159 -11.32 2.19 -7.77
N ARG A 160 -11.52 2.83 -6.63
CA ARG A 160 -12.81 3.39 -6.24
C ARG A 160 -13.06 4.77 -6.85
N HIS A 161 -12.05 5.63 -6.82
CA HIS A 161 -12.15 7.01 -7.27
C HIS A 161 -11.40 7.18 -8.58
N LEU A 162 -12.15 7.33 -9.66
CA LEU A 162 -11.58 7.53 -10.99
C LEU A 162 -11.10 8.97 -11.15
N TYR A 163 -9.95 9.15 -11.79
CA TYR A 163 -9.40 10.46 -12.07
C TYR A 163 -10.03 11.08 -13.33
N ALA A 164 -11.22 11.67 -13.17
CA ALA A 164 -12.01 12.23 -14.24
C ALA A 164 -11.27 13.35 -15.02
N HIS A 165 -10.41 14.14 -14.33
CA HIS A 165 -9.61 15.16 -14.99
C HIS A 165 -8.60 14.56 -16.00
N GLY A 166 -8.21 13.31 -15.83
CA GLY A 166 -7.40 12.52 -16.76
C GLY A 166 -8.23 11.61 -17.67
N GLY A 167 -9.54 11.79 -17.73
CA GLY A 167 -10.42 11.02 -18.62
C GLY A 167 -10.68 9.57 -18.21
N GLU A 168 -10.24 9.14 -17.03
CA GLU A 168 -10.37 7.75 -16.59
C GLU A 168 -11.84 7.30 -16.50
N ASP A 169 -12.77 8.19 -16.10
CA ASP A 169 -14.20 7.91 -15.98
C ASP A 169 -14.92 7.71 -17.34
N LEU A 170 -14.30 8.10 -18.44
CA LEU A 170 -14.84 7.88 -19.78
C LEU A 170 -14.80 6.38 -20.15
N PHE A 171 -13.77 5.67 -19.75
CA PHE A 171 -13.49 4.28 -20.14
C PHE A 171 -13.63 3.29 -18.97
N PHE A 172 -13.48 3.74 -17.73
CA PHE A 172 -13.44 2.89 -16.57
C PHE A 172 -14.71 3.03 -15.70
N ARG A 173 -14.98 2.01 -14.90
CA ARG A 173 -15.99 2.05 -13.85
C ARG A 173 -15.34 1.93 -12.47
N PRO A 174 -15.89 2.59 -11.44
CA PRO A 174 -15.36 2.53 -10.08
C PRO A 174 -15.68 1.21 -9.39
N ALA A 175 -14.89 0.88 -8.37
CA ALA A 175 -15.21 -0.19 -7.43
C ALA A 175 -16.47 0.13 -6.63
N GLU A 176 -17.24 -0.90 -6.29
CA GLU A 176 -18.41 -0.77 -5.41
C GLU A 176 -18.07 -1.02 -3.93
N LYS A 177 -17.09 -1.90 -3.68
CA LYS A 177 -16.74 -2.38 -2.33
C LYS A 177 -15.25 -2.23 -2.07
N ARG A 178 -14.91 -1.98 -0.82
CA ARG A 178 -13.54 -2.03 -0.31
C ARG A 178 -13.21 -3.47 0.08
N CYS A 179 -12.07 -3.95 -0.37
CA CYS A 179 -11.50 -5.24 0.01
C CYS A 179 -10.27 -5.02 0.90
N ILE A 180 -10.06 -5.90 1.85
CA ILE A 180 -8.84 -5.97 2.66
C ILE A 180 -8.16 -7.27 2.29
N PHE A 181 -6.92 -7.17 1.84
CA PHE A 181 -6.09 -8.33 1.54
C PHE A 181 -5.52 -8.92 2.83
N GLU A 182 -5.28 -10.22 2.81
CA GLU A 182 -4.63 -10.89 3.94
C GLU A 182 -3.47 -11.75 3.45
N TYR A 183 -2.29 -11.50 4.01
CA TYR A 183 -1.08 -12.26 3.70
C TYR A 183 -0.23 -12.47 4.95
N GLN A 184 0.14 -13.72 5.23
CA GLN A 184 0.94 -14.11 6.41
C GLN A 184 0.39 -13.55 7.74
N GLY A 185 -0.94 -13.44 7.88
CA GLY A 185 -1.60 -12.92 9.07
C GLY A 185 -1.59 -11.40 9.20
N VAL A 186 -1.16 -10.68 8.18
CA VAL A 186 -1.17 -9.20 8.10
C VAL A 186 -2.29 -8.74 7.17
N LYS A 187 -3.08 -7.79 7.63
CA LYS A 187 -4.18 -7.20 6.87
C LYS A 187 -3.72 -5.96 6.13
N ILE A 188 -4.02 -5.89 4.85
CA ILE A 188 -3.50 -4.87 3.94
C ILE A 188 -4.64 -4.20 3.18
N LEU A 189 -4.70 -2.86 3.24
CA LEU A 189 -5.56 -2.05 2.39
C LEU A 189 -4.75 -1.58 1.19
N LEU A 190 -5.23 -1.86 -0.03
CA LEU A 190 -4.68 -1.29 -1.26
C LEU A 190 -5.47 -0.04 -1.66
N LEU A 191 -4.78 1.07 -1.87
CA LEU A 191 -5.27 2.28 -2.49
C LEU A 191 -4.62 2.46 -3.87
N VAL A 192 -5.42 2.75 -4.88
CA VAL A 192 -4.91 2.98 -6.23
C VAL A 192 -4.92 4.49 -6.51
N CYS A 193 -3.74 5.09 -6.48
CA CYS A 193 -3.44 6.47 -6.87
C CYS A 193 -4.43 7.51 -6.31
N TYR A 194 -5.42 7.91 -7.09
CA TYR A 194 -6.40 8.94 -6.73
C TYR A 194 -7.22 8.59 -5.49
N ASP A 195 -7.36 7.31 -5.14
CA ASP A 195 -8.01 6.86 -3.89
C ASP A 195 -7.36 7.49 -2.64
N LEU A 196 -6.05 7.80 -2.71
CA LEU A 196 -5.30 8.43 -1.64
C LEU A 196 -5.92 9.78 -1.19
N ARG A 197 -6.64 10.49 -2.06
CA ARG A 197 -7.29 11.77 -1.74
C ARG A 197 -8.54 11.64 -0.85
N PHE A 198 -9.11 10.45 -0.71
CA PHE A 198 -10.41 10.24 -0.09
C PHE A 198 -10.30 9.54 1.27
N PRO A 199 -10.22 10.30 2.39
CA PRO A 199 -9.96 9.74 3.72
C PRO A 199 -11.04 8.77 4.20
N VAL A 200 -12.29 9.01 3.84
CA VAL A 200 -13.42 8.17 4.25
C VAL A 200 -13.28 6.75 3.69
N TRP A 201 -12.78 6.61 2.44
CA TRP A 201 -12.52 5.31 1.82
C TRP A 201 -11.40 4.53 2.52
N ALA A 202 -10.38 5.25 2.99
CA ALA A 202 -9.21 4.68 3.66
C ALA A 202 -9.41 4.48 5.17
N ARG A 203 -10.53 4.93 5.77
CA ARG A 203 -10.66 4.98 7.23
C ARG A 203 -10.64 3.59 7.88
N ASN A 204 -9.76 3.43 8.87
CA ASN A 204 -9.70 2.29 9.78
C ASN A 204 -10.64 2.56 10.97
N GLN A 205 -11.89 2.10 10.88
CA GLN A 205 -12.92 2.45 11.87
C GLN A 205 -12.80 1.63 13.16
N SER A 206 -12.35 0.38 13.07
CA SER A 206 -12.24 -0.52 14.23
C SER A 206 -10.84 -0.51 14.87
N GLY A 207 -9.88 0.20 14.25
CA GLY A 207 -8.47 0.14 14.63
C GLY A 207 -7.79 -1.20 14.30
N SER A 208 -8.53 -2.15 13.72
CA SER A 208 -8.05 -3.47 13.33
C SER A 208 -8.56 -3.93 11.97
N ASP A 209 -9.13 -3.03 11.16
CA ASP A 209 -9.59 -3.35 9.81
C ASP A 209 -8.42 -3.78 8.94
N TYR A 210 -7.27 -3.10 9.10
CA TYR A 210 -6.01 -3.42 8.41
C TYR A 210 -4.79 -2.90 9.21
N ASP A 211 -3.62 -3.41 8.88
CA ASP A 211 -2.34 -3.08 9.52
C ASP A 211 -1.47 -2.16 8.65
N ILE A 212 -1.55 -2.35 7.33
CA ILE A 212 -0.73 -1.66 6.35
C ILE A 212 -1.62 -1.05 5.27
N ILE A 213 -1.33 0.17 4.84
CA ILE A 213 -1.82 0.73 3.59
C ILE A 213 -0.71 0.56 2.54
N LEU A 214 -1.02 -0.06 1.41
CA LEU A 214 -0.22 0.00 0.21
C LEU A 214 -0.85 0.99 -0.77
N VAL A 215 -0.03 1.86 -1.36
CA VAL A 215 -0.47 2.79 -2.38
C VAL A 215 0.35 2.54 -3.65
N VAL A 216 -0.32 2.35 -4.76
CA VAL A 216 0.30 2.23 -6.08
C VAL A 216 -0.17 3.39 -6.95
N ALA A 217 0.74 4.09 -7.63
CA ALA A 217 0.39 5.32 -8.34
C ALA A 217 1.23 5.58 -9.60
N ASN A 218 0.62 6.39 -10.49
CA ASN A 218 1.29 7.28 -11.46
C ASN A 218 0.93 8.72 -11.05
N TRP A 219 1.71 9.29 -10.13
CA TRP A 219 1.44 10.61 -9.54
C TRP A 219 2.48 11.63 -10.02
N PRO A 220 2.08 12.58 -10.89
CA PRO A 220 3.03 13.50 -11.53
C PRO A 220 3.63 14.52 -10.55
N ASP A 221 4.83 14.98 -10.88
CA ASP A 221 5.66 15.93 -10.12
C ASP A 221 4.92 17.24 -9.79
N ILE A 222 4.15 17.78 -10.74
CA ILE A 222 3.36 19.02 -10.55
C ILE A 222 2.36 18.95 -9.39
N ARG A 223 2.13 17.76 -8.85
CA ARG A 223 1.21 17.50 -7.73
C ARG A 223 1.87 16.72 -6.59
N ILE A 224 3.20 16.62 -6.59
CA ILE A 224 3.94 15.77 -5.63
C ILE A 224 3.75 16.21 -4.17
N GLN A 225 3.59 17.51 -3.92
CA GLN A 225 3.33 18.04 -2.57
C GLN A 225 2.05 17.47 -1.95
N TYR A 226 1.02 17.19 -2.77
CA TYR A 226 -0.19 16.54 -2.28
C TYR A 226 0.04 15.06 -1.97
N TRP A 227 0.87 14.37 -2.77
CA TRP A 227 1.28 13.00 -2.54
C TRP A 227 1.93 12.84 -1.18
N ASP A 228 2.95 13.63 -0.88
CA ASP A 228 3.69 13.59 0.38
C ASP A 228 2.78 13.86 1.59
N ALA A 229 1.96 14.92 1.50
CA ALA A 229 1.05 15.30 2.57
C ALA A 229 -0.03 14.23 2.84
N LEU A 230 -0.59 13.64 1.78
CA LEU A 230 -1.68 12.67 1.90
C LEU A 230 -1.19 11.33 2.43
N ILE A 231 0.00 10.86 2.05
CA ILE A 231 0.59 9.62 2.59
C ILE A 231 0.77 9.77 4.10
N ALA A 232 1.37 10.87 4.53
CA ALA A 232 1.58 11.17 5.95
C ALA A 232 0.25 11.21 6.73
N ALA A 233 -0.76 11.88 6.16
CA ALA A 233 -2.09 11.95 6.76
C ALA A 233 -2.73 10.56 6.92
N ARG A 234 -2.69 9.71 5.86
CA ARG A 234 -3.29 8.36 5.89
C ARG A 234 -2.62 7.46 6.93
N ALA A 235 -1.29 7.50 7.06
CA ALA A 235 -0.59 6.75 8.10
C ALA A 235 -1.02 7.17 9.50
N THR A 236 -1.05 8.49 9.75
CA THR A 236 -1.30 9.06 11.08
C THR A 236 -2.74 8.86 11.54
N GLU A 237 -3.72 9.23 10.72
CA GLU A 237 -5.14 9.18 11.08
C GLU A 237 -5.67 7.75 11.27
N ASN A 238 -5.01 6.77 10.64
CA ASN A 238 -5.41 5.36 10.68
C ASN A 238 -4.54 4.52 11.61
N GLN A 239 -3.50 5.11 12.22
CA GLN A 239 -2.53 4.41 13.06
C GLN A 239 -2.04 3.11 12.41
N CYS A 240 -1.55 3.18 11.18
CA CYS A 240 -1.08 2.05 10.41
C CYS A 240 0.28 2.34 9.79
N TYR A 241 0.96 1.30 9.36
CA TYR A 241 2.08 1.44 8.43
C TYR A 241 1.57 1.85 7.05
N ILE A 242 2.41 2.50 6.27
CA ILE A 242 2.11 2.82 4.88
C ILE A 242 3.35 2.60 4.01
N ALA A 243 3.17 1.96 2.85
CA ALA A 243 4.16 1.94 1.78
C ALA A 243 3.49 2.44 0.50
N ALA A 244 4.02 3.51 -0.05
CA ALA A 244 3.49 4.16 -1.23
C ALA A 244 4.53 4.12 -2.35
N VAL A 245 4.13 3.60 -3.51
CA VAL A 245 4.98 3.42 -4.68
C VAL A 245 4.45 4.25 -5.84
N ASN A 246 5.32 5.08 -6.37
CA ASN A 246 5.10 5.88 -7.57
C ASN A 246 6.14 5.50 -8.63
N CYS A 247 5.91 5.85 -9.89
CA CYS A 247 6.89 5.70 -10.97
C CYS A 247 7.79 6.94 -11.08
N VAL A 248 8.83 6.84 -11.91
CA VAL A 248 9.68 7.96 -12.36
C VAL A 248 9.69 8.03 -13.88
N GLY A 249 10.20 9.15 -14.43
CA GLY A 249 10.35 9.36 -15.86
C GLY A 249 9.14 10.05 -16.49
N ASP A 250 9.11 10.06 -17.81
CA ASP A 250 8.09 10.77 -18.59
C ASP A 250 7.09 9.79 -19.20
N ASP A 251 5.82 10.20 -19.30
CA ASP A 251 4.79 9.44 -19.99
C ASP A 251 4.60 9.92 -21.45
N GLY A 252 3.75 9.19 -22.20
CA GLY A 252 3.41 9.54 -23.58
C GLY A 252 2.53 10.79 -23.70
N MET A 253 2.03 11.35 -22.60
CA MET A 253 1.18 12.55 -22.55
C MET A 253 1.97 13.81 -22.16
N GLY A 254 3.29 13.69 -21.91
CA GLY A 254 4.18 14.78 -21.54
C GLY A 254 4.15 15.15 -20.05
N LEU A 255 3.67 14.25 -19.19
CA LEU A 255 3.78 14.40 -17.74
C LEU A 255 5.07 13.77 -17.25
N HIS A 256 5.74 14.46 -16.33
CA HIS A 256 6.90 13.94 -15.61
C HIS A 256 6.49 13.36 -14.25
N TYR A 257 7.14 12.28 -13.85
CA TYR A 257 6.95 11.59 -12.58
C TYR A 257 8.30 11.55 -11.87
N ASN A 258 8.41 12.19 -10.72
CA ASN A 258 9.65 12.27 -9.95
C ASN A 258 9.73 11.25 -8.80
N GLY A 259 8.78 10.32 -8.71
CA GLY A 259 8.82 9.22 -7.74
C GLY A 259 8.27 9.59 -6.37
N HIS A 260 9.14 9.88 -5.38
CA HIS A 260 8.79 10.06 -3.97
C HIS A 260 8.12 8.83 -3.34
N SER A 261 8.50 7.64 -3.76
CA SER A 261 8.06 6.42 -3.07
C SER A 261 8.65 6.40 -1.66
N VAL A 262 7.81 6.01 -0.69
CA VAL A 262 8.15 6.10 0.72
C VAL A 262 7.43 5.04 1.54
N ALA A 263 8.06 4.57 2.61
CA ALA A 263 7.41 3.82 3.65
C ALA A 263 7.58 4.53 5.00
N TYR A 264 6.46 4.73 5.71
CA TYR A 264 6.45 5.32 7.04
C TYR A 264 5.98 4.32 8.10
N ASP A 265 6.55 4.48 9.29
CA ASP A 265 6.00 3.87 10.49
C ASP A 265 4.79 4.68 11.03
N THR A 266 4.17 4.19 12.10
CA THR A 266 3.02 4.81 12.76
C THR A 266 3.29 6.18 13.40
N ARG A 267 4.56 6.60 13.47
CA ARG A 267 5.01 7.88 14.01
C ARG A 267 5.57 8.80 12.92
N LEU A 268 5.31 8.48 11.65
CA LEU A 268 5.83 9.18 10.47
C LEU A 268 7.36 9.19 10.39
N GLN A 269 8.03 8.19 10.99
CA GLN A 269 9.45 8.02 10.72
C GLN A 269 9.61 7.28 9.40
N PRO A 270 10.41 7.79 8.46
CA PRO A 270 10.65 7.09 7.20
C PRO A 270 11.45 5.80 7.49
N ILE A 271 10.89 4.66 7.09
CA ILE A 271 11.60 3.38 7.09
C ILE A 271 12.50 3.33 5.86
N VAL A 272 11.94 3.71 4.71
CA VAL A 272 12.67 3.95 3.45
C VAL A 272 12.04 5.14 2.72
N SER A 273 12.84 5.87 1.94
CA SER A 273 12.40 6.93 1.05
C SER A 273 13.27 6.99 -0.19
N PHE A 274 12.70 7.46 -1.29
CA PHE A 274 13.41 7.71 -2.55
C PHE A 274 13.58 9.20 -2.75
N ALA A 275 14.71 9.59 -3.32
CA ALA A 275 14.94 10.94 -3.79
C ALA A 275 14.20 11.21 -5.11
N ASP A 276 14.15 12.49 -5.52
CA ASP A 276 13.64 12.87 -6.83
C ASP A 276 14.35 12.10 -7.92
N ASP A 277 13.57 11.54 -8.83
CA ASP A 277 14.01 10.77 -10.01
C ASP A 277 14.89 9.55 -9.69
N GLU A 278 14.98 9.13 -8.45
CA GLU A 278 15.74 7.95 -8.05
C GLU A 278 15.05 6.67 -8.55
N GLU A 279 15.66 5.97 -9.50
CA GLU A 279 15.23 4.63 -9.87
C GLU A 279 15.84 3.58 -8.94
N GLY A 280 15.03 2.63 -8.46
CA GLY A 280 15.57 1.57 -7.62
C GLY A 280 14.52 0.68 -6.95
N THR A 281 15.03 -0.15 -6.04
CA THR A 281 14.23 -1.00 -5.15
C THR A 281 14.75 -0.85 -3.74
N LYS A 282 13.86 -0.50 -2.80
CA LYS A 282 14.18 -0.41 -1.36
C LYS A 282 13.24 -1.31 -0.58
N ILE A 283 13.74 -1.96 0.47
CA ILE A 283 12.95 -2.89 1.29
C ILE A 283 12.70 -2.25 2.65
N ALA A 284 11.43 -2.20 3.05
CA ALA A 284 10.97 -1.70 4.34
C ALA A 284 10.52 -2.87 5.22
N ASP A 285 10.98 -2.90 6.46
CA ASP A 285 10.61 -3.89 7.48
C ASP A 285 9.47 -3.35 8.36
N PHE A 286 8.32 -3.99 8.33
CA PHE A 286 7.16 -3.64 9.15
C PHE A 286 6.96 -4.61 10.31
N ASP A 287 7.23 -4.14 11.52
CA ASP A 287 7.04 -4.89 12.76
C ASP A 287 5.57 -4.80 13.22
N ILE A 288 4.79 -5.82 12.91
CA ILE A 288 3.35 -5.85 13.24
C ILE A 288 3.09 -5.92 14.74
N ALA A 289 3.99 -6.54 15.52
CA ALA A 289 3.87 -6.53 16.98
C ALA A 289 3.97 -5.11 17.55
N LYS A 290 4.89 -4.30 17.00
CA LYS A 290 5.09 -2.91 17.39
C LYS A 290 3.89 -2.02 17.04
N LEU A 291 3.27 -2.26 15.88
CA LEU A 291 2.04 -1.58 15.48
C LEU A 291 0.90 -1.88 16.45
N HIS A 292 0.65 -3.16 16.76
CA HIS A 292 -0.44 -3.55 17.65
C HIS A 292 -0.23 -3.00 19.05
N HIS A 293 0.99 -3.05 19.56
CA HIS A 293 1.33 -2.43 20.84
C HIS A 293 1.07 -0.91 20.83
N PHE A 294 1.44 -0.21 19.76
CA PHE A 294 1.17 1.23 19.64
C PHE A 294 -0.33 1.54 19.69
N ARG A 295 -1.17 0.75 19.01
CA ARG A 295 -2.63 0.88 19.05
C ARG A 295 -3.24 0.56 20.43
N GLU A 296 -2.63 -0.37 21.19
CA GLU A 296 -3.05 -0.64 22.58
C GLU A 296 -2.75 0.53 23.52
N VAL A 297 -1.59 1.17 23.36
CA VAL A 297 -1.16 2.31 24.18
C VAL A 297 -1.92 3.58 23.86
N LEU A 298 -2.19 3.82 22.57
CA LEU A 298 -2.89 5.00 22.09
C LEU A 298 -4.07 4.59 21.18
N PRO A 299 -5.21 4.19 21.76
CA PRO A 299 -6.31 3.62 20.98
C PRO A 299 -7.23 4.70 20.37
N LEU A 300 -6.73 5.50 19.41
CA LEU A 300 -7.48 6.58 18.74
C LEU A 300 -8.76 6.10 18.06
N TRP A 301 -8.80 4.82 17.67
CA TRP A 301 -9.98 4.21 17.05
C TRP A 301 -11.23 4.20 17.96
N LYS A 302 -11.08 4.40 19.28
CA LYS A 302 -12.20 4.50 20.21
C LYS A 302 -12.95 5.83 20.13
N ASP A 303 -12.29 6.85 19.57
CA ASP A 303 -12.79 8.22 19.50
C ASP A 303 -13.25 8.60 18.08
N VAL A 304 -13.29 7.63 17.14
CA VAL A 304 -13.70 7.90 15.76
C VAL A 304 -15.21 8.03 15.62
N ASP A 305 -15.63 8.87 14.68
CA ASP A 305 -17.02 8.92 14.24
C ASP A 305 -17.37 7.67 13.43
N HIS A 306 -18.55 7.11 13.68
CA HIS A 306 -19.07 5.99 12.91
C HIS A 306 -19.85 6.49 11.69
N PHE A 307 -19.56 5.91 10.53
CA PHE A 307 -20.26 6.21 9.28
C PHE A 307 -20.40 4.96 8.42
N GLU A 308 -21.35 5.01 7.49
CA GLU A 308 -21.54 3.99 6.46
C GLU A 308 -21.29 4.59 5.09
N LEU A 309 -20.51 3.88 4.27
CA LEU A 309 -20.34 4.22 2.85
C LEU A 309 -21.61 3.80 2.11
N LYS A 310 -22.38 4.76 1.66
CA LYS A 310 -23.52 4.49 0.76
C LYS A 310 -23.01 4.35 -0.67
N LYS A 311 -23.66 3.45 -1.43
CA LYS A 311 -23.36 3.22 -2.86
C LYS A 311 -23.71 4.46 -3.72
#